data_40d549adaefa04312e3b35d2fbc71b2b
#
_entry.id   40d549adaefa04312e3b35d2fbc71b2b
#
_cell.length_a   1.000
_cell.length_b   1.000
_cell.length_c   1.000
_cell.angle_alpha   90.00
_cell.angle_beta   90.00
_cell.angle_gamma   90.00
#
_symmetry.space_group_name_H-M   'P 1'
#
loop_
_entity.id
_entity.type
_entity.pdbx_description
1 polymer ?
#
loop_
_entity_poly.entity_id
_entity_poly.type
_entity_poly.pdbx_seq_one_letter_code
_entity_poly.pdbx_strand_id
1 'polypeptide(L)'
;MGVGFRGRQRHRADELHRARKRAIAGEEKDVHQDALMDARVGRHFGVSTAPFMSIRPLGNECFSVTHLCFPVGAGNPLAMHLPAQPAYFMMLYMRDAEHCDIMAGGMETVVRRYREASVCLVDLHEGASIRLHSDLDALAFHLPYGLFSEVGSIPHAPEAAPLRCLRGSGERIIWSIGCALLPLFERQGSSVDDMLRPIAIAVCIHLMQHYERKVPDGDQVPLTVWQEKDAKEFMTDHMKKSVTIAEVAAKVGMLASDFVEAFSSTVGIAPEQWLALLRVDRAKDYLRDRRLTMAEIAARCGFADELQFNDTFLRQTGMTPGDWRRGLYH
;
A
#
# COMPACT_ATOMS: atom_id res chain seq x y z
N MET A 1 -70.55 -18.93 14.05
CA MET A 1 -69.43 -18.12 14.61
C MET A 1 -68.10 -18.72 14.14
N GLY A 2 -67.48 -18.23 13.05
CA GLY A 2 -66.28 -18.91 12.50
C GLY A 2 -65.54 -18.13 11.41
N VAL A 3 -65.70 -16.81 11.30
CA VAL A 3 -65.11 -16.01 10.20
C VAL A 3 -64.04 -15.04 10.66
N GLY A 4 -63.81 -14.87 11.99
CA GLY A 4 -62.89 -13.87 12.54
C GLY A 4 -61.43 -14.27 12.72
N PHE A 5 -61.04 -15.56 12.60
CA PHE A 5 -59.72 -16.06 12.99
C PHE A 5 -58.69 -16.10 11.82
N ARG A 6 -59.13 -16.28 10.59
CA ARG A 6 -58.25 -16.31 9.40
C ARG A 6 -57.74 -14.98 8.93
N GLY A 7 -58.47 -13.88 9.20
CA GLY A 7 -58.05 -12.52 8.83
C GLY A 7 -56.89 -11.98 9.64
N ARG A 8 -56.83 -12.28 10.95
CA ARG A 8 -55.78 -11.79 11.85
C ARG A 8 -54.42 -12.50 11.64
N GLN A 9 -54.41 -13.75 11.21
CA GLN A 9 -53.15 -14.46 10.91
C GLN A 9 -52.54 -13.98 9.61
N ARG A 10 -53.33 -13.67 8.58
CA ARG A 10 -52.78 -13.07 7.34
C ARG A 10 -52.21 -11.68 7.56
N HIS A 11 -52.89 -10.85 8.33
CA HIS A 11 -52.39 -9.48 8.63
C HIS A 11 -51.06 -9.50 9.40
N ARG A 12 -50.91 -10.44 10.33
CA ARG A 12 -49.65 -10.60 11.12
C ARG A 12 -48.52 -11.17 10.29
N ALA A 13 -48.81 -12.05 9.33
CA ALA A 13 -47.82 -12.58 8.38
C ALA A 13 -47.33 -11.49 7.40
N ASP A 14 -48.23 -10.64 6.92
CA ASP A 14 -47.90 -9.51 6.04
C ASP A 14 -47.13 -8.42 6.78
N GLU A 15 -47.39 -8.15 8.05
CA GLU A 15 -46.61 -7.23 8.88
C GLU A 15 -45.23 -7.77 9.16
N LEU A 16 -45.05 -9.04 9.49
CA LEU A 16 -43.77 -9.71 9.67
C LEU A 16 -42.94 -9.73 8.37
N HIS A 17 -43.60 -9.96 7.23
CA HIS A 17 -42.92 -9.93 5.94
C HIS A 17 -42.48 -8.49 5.55
N ARG A 18 -43.28 -7.48 5.86
CA ARG A 18 -42.90 -6.05 5.66
C ARG A 18 -41.81 -5.61 6.63
N ALA A 19 -41.85 -6.06 7.90
CA ALA A 19 -40.80 -5.80 8.88
C ALA A 19 -39.49 -6.45 8.47
N ARG A 20 -39.53 -7.70 8.00
CA ARG A 20 -38.36 -8.40 7.51
C ARG A 20 -37.74 -7.77 6.25
N LYS A 21 -38.59 -7.32 5.30
CA LYS A 21 -38.13 -6.52 4.14
C LYS A 21 -37.53 -5.18 4.53
N ARG A 22 -38.06 -4.52 5.57
CA ARG A 22 -37.46 -3.25 6.08
C ARG A 22 -36.15 -3.48 6.82
N ALA A 23 -36.02 -4.58 7.57
CA ALA A 23 -34.77 -4.96 8.23
C ALA A 23 -33.68 -5.29 7.20
N ILE A 24 -34.00 -6.12 6.18
CA ILE A 24 -33.06 -6.45 5.09
C ILE A 24 -32.66 -5.18 4.31
N ALA A 25 -33.61 -4.28 4.01
CA ALA A 25 -33.30 -3.01 3.33
C ALA A 25 -32.54 -2.01 4.23
N GLY A 26 -32.63 -2.13 5.56
CA GLY A 26 -31.86 -1.38 6.54
C GLY A 26 -30.43 -1.90 6.63
N GLU A 27 -30.25 -3.23 6.73
CA GLU A 27 -28.94 -3.87 6.72
C GLU A 27 -28.19 -3.66 5.39
N GLU A 28 -28.89 -3.72 4.24
CA GLU A 28 -28.26 -3.39 2.95
C GLU A 28 -27.85 -1.91 2.86
N LYS A 29 -28.58 -0.97 3.48
CA LYS A 29 -28.18 0.44 3.51
C LYS A 29 -26.99 0.69 4.44
N ASP A 30 -26.94 0.05 5.61
CA ASP A 30 -25.83 0.19 6.54
C ASP A 30 -24.54 -0.43 5.98
N VAL A 31 -24.60 -1.63 5.41
CA VAL A 31 -23.47 -2.26 4.71
C VAL A 31 -23.03 -1.43 3.49
N HIS A 32 -23.98 -0.79 2.80
CA HIS A 32 -23.68 0.08 1.66
C HIS A 32 -23.00 1.39 2.10
N GLN A 33 -23.39 1.93 3.24
CA GLN A 33 -22.85 3.17 3.79
C GLN A 33 -21.46 2.93 4.41
N ASP A 34 -21.23 1.79 5.06
CA ASP A 34 -19.92 1.40 5.58
C ASP A 34 -18.92 1.10 4.46
N ALA A 35 -19.30 0.38 3.40
CA ALA A 35 -18.44 0.14 2.24
C ALA A 35 -18.08 1.43 1.48
N LEU A 36 -19.01 2.40 1.40
CA LEU A 36 -18.75 3.75 0.86
C LEU A 36 -17.84 4.58 1.79
N MET A 37 -17.89 4.33 3.11
CA MET A 37 -17.03 4.99 4.09
C MET A 37 -15.61 4.47 4.02
N ASP A 38 -15.40 3.17 3.81
CA ASP A 38 -14.09 2.54 3.62
C ASP A 38 -13.42 2.94 2.30
N ALA A 39 -14.20 3.24 1.27
CA ALA A 39 -13.71 3.70 -0.03
C ALA A 39 -13.14 5.13 -0.03
N ARG A 40 -13.34 5.91 1.05
CA ARG A 40 -12.85 7.30 1.14
C ARG A 40 -11.41 7.37 1.64
N VAL A 41 -10.50 7.06 0.79
CA VAL A 41 -9.04 7.09 1.05
C VAL A 41 -8.56 8.44 1.61
N GLY A 42 -9.17 9.58 1.22
CA GLY A 42 -8.80 10.91 1.68
C GLY A 42 -8.75 11.09 3.20
N ARG A 43 -9.54 10.32 3.97
CA ARG A 43 -9.52 10.35 5.44
C ARG A 43 -8.17 9.90 6.01
N HIS A 44 -7.57 8.89 5.40
CA HIS A 44 -6.27 8.36 5.81
C HIS A 44 -5.14 9.33 5.50
N PHE A 45 -5.38 10.28 4.59
CA PHE A 45 -4.48 11.38 4.24
C PHE A 45 -4.83 12.69 4.96
N GLY A 46 -5.72 12.67 5.96
CA GLY A 46 -6.14 13.85 6.70
C GLY A 46 -6.99 14.84 5.89
N VAL A 47 -7.43 14.46 4.68
CA VAL A 47 -8.21 15.29 3.76
C VAL A 47 -9.60 14.66 3.57
N SER A 48 -10.43 14.77 4.59
CA SER A 48 -11.79 14.18 4.58
C SER A 48 -12.72 14.75 3.49
N THR A 49 -12.42 15.92 2.96
CA THR A 49 -13.16 16.61 1.90
C THR A 49 -12.56 16.40 0.51
N ALA A 50 -11.56 15.53 0.36
CA ALA A 50 -10.97 15.25 -0.95
C ALA A 50 -12.06 14.80 -1.95
N PRO A 51 -12.07 15.36 -3.17
CA PRO A 51 -13.00 14.94 -4.21
C PRO A 51 -12.81 13.44 -4.50
N PHE A 52 -13.93 12.70 -4.55
CA PHE A 52 -13.87 11.27 -4.76
C PHE A 52 -15.03 10.79 -5.64
N MET A 53 -14.77 9.73 -6.39
CA MET A 53 -15.76 9.03 -7.20
C MET A 53 -15.69 7.54 -6.89
N SER A 54 -16.83 6.86 -6.89
CA SER A 54 -16.88 5.42 -6.69
C SER A 54 -17.99 4.79 -7.51
N ILE A 55 -17.77 3.55 -7.96
CA ILE A 55 -18.75 2.78 -8.70
C ILE A 55 -18.56 1.29 -8.42
N ARG A 56 -19.64 0.52 -8.54
CA ARG A 56 -19.62 -0.93 -8.64
C ARG A 56 -19.77 -1.35 -10.10
N PRO A 57 -18.66 -1.56 -10.82
CA PRO A 57 -18.74 -1.73 -12.27
C PRO A 57 -19.46 -3.00 -12.69
N LEU A 58 -19.40 -4.08 -11.90
CA LEU A 58 -20.00 -5.39 -12.18
C LEU A 58 -21.01 -5.84 -11.10
N GLY A 59 -21.18 -5.05 -10.04
CA GLY A 59 -22.28 -5.21 -9.09
C GLY A 59 -21.90 -5.41 -7.63
N ASN A 60 -20.83 -6.13 -7.28
CA ASN A 60 -20.50 -6.39 -5.88
C ASN A 60 -19.37 -5.50 -5.38
N GLU A 61 -18.24 -5.46 -6.07
CA GLU A 61 -17.05 -4.79 -5.62
C GLU A 61 -17.00 -3.32 -6.03
N CYS A 62 -16.45 -2.50 -5.16
CA CYS A 62 -16.43 -1.05 -5.31
C CYS A 62 -15.05 -0.57 -5.79
N PHE A 63 -14.98 -0.04 -7.02
CA PHE A 63 -13.87 0.75 -7.51
C PHE A 63 -14.01 2.18 -7.00
N SER A 64 -12.95 2.78 -6.49
CA SER A 64 -12.96 4.20 -6.16
C SER A 64 -11.69 4.92 -6.56
N VAL A 65 -11.84 6.22 -6.84
CA VAL A 65 -10.74 7.15 -7.14
C VAL A 65 -10.93 8.40 -6.31
N THR A 66 -9.88 8.82 -5.62
CA THR A 66 -9.83 10.04 -4.81
C THR A 66 -8.76 10.97 -5.36
N HIS A 67 -9.07 12.23 -5.58
CA HIS A 67 -8.08 13.25 -5.93
C HIS A 67 -7.47 13.83 -4.65
N LEU A 68 -6.24 13.48 -4.36
CA LEU A 68 -5.47 13.95 -3.22
C LEU A 68 -4.61 15.14 -3.66
N CYS A 69 -5.03 16.35 -3.27
CA CYS A 69 -4.29 17.58 -3.56
C CYS A 69 -4.18 18.42 -2.28
N PHE A 70 -3.00 18.43 -1.66
CA PHE A 70 -2.76 19.21 -0.44
C PHE A 70 -1.27 19.53 -0.25
N PRO A 71 -0.97 20.69 0.40
CA PRO A 71 0.39 21.05 0.73
C PRO A 71 0.92 20.28 1.94
N VAL A 72 2.20 19.98 1.92
CA VAL A 72 2.98 19.47 3.05
C VAL A 72 3.95 20.57 3.45
N GLY A 73 3.83 21.08 4.68
CA GLY A 73 4.67 22.18 5.16
C GLY A 73 6.16 21.84 5.10
N ALA A 74 6.96 22.76 4.59
CA ALA A 74 8.40 22.60 4.52
C ALA A 74 8.98 22.29 5.92
N GLY A 75 9.70 21.17 6.03
CA GLY A 75 10.30 20.71 7.30
C GLY A 75 9.36 20.00 8.26
N ASN A 76 8.10 19.75 7.90
CA ASN A 76 7.16 18.96 8.70
C ASN A 76 6.56 17.81 7.88
N PRO A 77 7.30 16.71 7.67
CA PRO A 77 6.83 15.56 6.90
C PRO A 77 5.59 14.93 7.52
N LEU A 78 4.63 14.55 6.69
CA LEU A 78 3.34 14.04 7.11
C LEU A 78 3.30 12.51 7.00
N ALA A 79 3.14 11.83 8.14
CA ALA A 79 2.98 10.38 8.17
C ALA A 79 1.53 9.99 7.88
N MET A 80 1.37 9.01 6.99
CA MET A 80 0.09 8.47 6.53
C MET A 80 0.05 6.98 6.73
N HIS A 81 -1.12 6.46 7.07
CA HIS A 81 -1.34 5.04 7.26
C HIS A 81 -2.62 4.59 6.56
N LEU A 82 -2.49 3.58 5.71
CA LEU A 82 -3.60 2.84 5.12
C LEU A 82 -3.74 1.51 5.89
N PRO A 83 -4.92 1.20 6.43
CA PRO A 83 -5.13 -0.03 7.19
C PRO A 83 -5.02 -1.26 6.31
N ALA A 84 -4.77 -2.41 6.95
CA ALA A 84 -4.79 -3.71 6.29
C ALA A 84 -6.19 -4.01 5.74
N GLN A 85 -6.26 -4.38 4.46
CA GLN A 85 -7.52 -4.73 3.79
C GLN A 85 -7.23 -5.56 2.52
N PRO A 86 -8.19 -6.39 2.05
CA PRO A 86 -8.01 -7.22 0.86
C PRO A 86 -8.14 -6.38 -0.43
N ALA A 87 -7.21 -5.48 -0.65
CA ALA A 87 -7.24 -4.55 -1.79
C ALA A 87 -5.83 -4.17 -2.23
N TYR A 88 -5.70 -3.77 -3.50
CA TYR A 88 -4.57 -2.99 -3.98
C TYR A 88 -4.89 -1.51 -3.85
N PHE A 89 -3.85 -0.73 -3.61
CA PHE A 89 -3.89 0.72 -3.64
C PHE A 89 -2.91 1.23 -4.68
N MET A 90 -3.40 2.03 -5.62
CA MET A 90 -2.57 2.62 -6.66
C MET A 90 -2.60 4.14 -6.57
N MET A 91 -1.42 4.76 -6.53
CA MET A 91 -1.27 6.22 -6.58
C MET A 91 -0.67 6.59 -7.93
N LEU A 92 -1.38 7.42 -8.69
CA LEU A 92 -0.89 8.06 -9.91
C LEU A 92 -0.51 9.51 -9.57
N TYR A 93 0.75 9.87 -9.73
CA TYR A 93 1.25 11.20 -9.41
C TYR A 93 0.95 12.17 -10.54
N MET A 94 0.14 13.20 -10.23
CA MET A 94 -0.21 14.29 -11.16
C MET A 94 0.86 15.38 -11.18
N ARG A 95 1.73 15.41 -10.16
CA ARG A 95 2.95 16.22 -10.04
C ARG A 95 4.03 15.41 -9.35
N ASP A 96 5.27 15.89 -9.46
CA ASP A 96 6.38 15.29 -8.72
C ASP A 96 6.09 15.33 -7.22
N ALA A 97 6.35 14.23 -6.53
CA ALA A 97 6.20 14.10 -5.09
C ALA A 97 7.39 13.36 -4.47
N GLU A 98 7.64 13.60 -3.20
CA GLU A 98 8.70 12.94 -2.45
C GLU A 98 8.14 12.28 -1.20
N HIS A 99 8.36 10.98 -1.06
CA HIS A 99 7.98 10.24 0.14
C HIS A 99 8.85 9.00 0.34
N CYS A 100 8.82 8.46 1.56
CA CYS A 100 9.39 7.17 1.90
C CYS A 100 8.30 6.23 2.44
N ASP A 101 8.53 4.92 2.35
CA ASP A 101 7.70 3.93 3.02
C ASP A 101 8.10 3.84 4.50
N ILE A 102 7.12 3.65 5.40
CA ILE A 102 7.34 3.34 6.81
C ILE A 102 7.04 1.85 6.97
N MET A 103 8.06 1.08 7.27
CA MET A 103 7.98 -0.37 7.45
C MET A 103 7.44 -0.74 8.84
N ALA A 104 7.07 -2.01 9.03
CA ALA A 104 6.73 -2.55 10.34
C ALA A 104 7.86 -2.25 11.33
N GLY A 105 7.50 -1.71 12.52
CA GLY A 105 8.47 -1.25 13.51
C GLY A 105 8.87 0.22 13.39
N GLY A 106 8.27 0.98 12.45
CA GLY A 106 8.49 2.44 12.30
C GLY A 106 9.76 2.81 11.52
N MET A 107 10.46 1.84 10.93
CA MET A 107 11.64 2.06 10.12
C MET A 107 11.27 2.69 8.77
N GLU A 108 11.94 3.77 8.39
CA GLU A 108 11.70 4.49 7.15
C GLU A 108 12.67 4.05 6.05
N THR A 109 12.14 3.88 4.85
CA THR A 109 12.97 3.67 3.66
C THR A 109 13.60 5.00 3.20
N VAL A 110 14.46 4.92 2.19
CA VAL A 110 14.99 6.14 1.56
C VAL A 110 13.87 6.96 0.95
N VAL A 111 13.90 8.28 1.15
CA VAL A 111 13.00 9.20 0.45
C VAL A 111 13.22 9.06 -1.05
N ARG A 112 12.14 8.77 -1.76
CA ARG A 112 12.15 8.63 -3.23
C ARG A 112 11.37 9.78 -3.85
N ARG A 113 11.89 10.26 -4.98
CA ARG A 113 11.15 11.17 -5.84
C ARG A 113 10.33 10.38 -6.84
N TYR A 114 9.04 10.59 -6.80
CA TYR A 114 8.05 10.07 -7.75
C TYR A 114 7.75 11.15 -8.76
N ARG A 115 8.05 10.88 -10.02
CA ARG A 115 7.84 11.87 -11.09
C ARG A 115 6.38 11.92 -11.49
N GLU A 116 5.97 13.05 -12.04
CA GLU A 116 4.70 13.17 -12.75
C GLU A 116 4.52 12.01 -13.76
N ALA A 117 3.29 11.54 -13.92
CA ALA A 117 2.91 10.37 -14.73
C ALA A 117 3.50 9.03 -14.26
N SER A 118 4.08 8.95 -13.06
CA SER A 118 4.49 7.68 -12.48
C SER A 118 3.40 7.10 -11.56
N VAL A 119 3.47 5.77 -11.38
CA VAL A 119 2.52 5.00 -10.57
C VAL A 119 3.25 4.31 -9.43
N CYS A 120 2.65 4.32 -8.26
CA CYS A 120 2.98 3.48 -7.13
C CYS A 120 1.81 2.51 -6.89
N LEU A 121 2.03 1.20 -7.00
CA LEU A 121 1.04 0.17 -6.72
C LEU A 121 1.49 -0.64 -5.51
N VAL A 122 0.64 -0.74 -4.50
CA VAL A 122 0.90 -1.47 -3.26
C VAL A 122 -0.23 -2.45 -2.96
N ASP A 123 0.12 -3.55 -2.33
CA ASP A 123 -0.80 -4.51 -1.74
C ASP A 123 -1.10 -4.07 -0.30
N LEU A 124 -2.39 -3.92 0.04
CA LEU A 124 -2.83 -3.52 1.38
C LEU A 124 -3.12 -4.71 2.30
N HIS A 125 -2.70 -5.93 1.94
CA HIS A 125 -2.95 -7.10 2.79
C HIS A 125 -2.46 -6.89 4.24
N GLU A 126 -1.30 -6.25 4.40
CA GLU A 126 -0.73 -5.87 5.71
C GLU A 126 -0.89 -4.36 6.01
N GLY A 127 -1.61 -3.63 5.16
CA GLY A 127 -1.65 -2.17 5.20
C GLY A 127 -0.41 -1.54 4.58
N ALA A 128 -0.37 -0.22 4.53
CA ALA A 128 0.78 0.54 4.02
C ALA A 128 0.93 1.84 4.79
N SER A 129 2.16 2.24 5.04
CA SER A 129 2.47 3.52 5.68
C SER A 129 3.54 4.25 4.90
N ILE A 130 3.34 5.55 4.71
CA ILE A 130 4.31 6.42 4.04
C ILE A 130 4.53 7.70 4.86
N ARG A 131 5.67 8.35 4.64
CA ARG A 131 5.92 9.71 5.10
C ARG A 131 6.14 10.60 3.89
N LEU A 132 5.24 11.57 3.72
CA LEU A 132 5.32 12.59 2.67
C LEU A 132 6.30 13.69 3.08
N HIS A 133 7.18 14.08 2.16
CA HIS A 133 8.20 15.11 2.33
C HIS A 133 7.96 16.34 1.42
N SER A 134 7.02 16.22 0.49
CA SER A 134 6.62 17.31 -0.42
C SER A 134 5.10 17.39 -0.52
N ASP A 135 4.62 18.45 -1.15
CA ASP A 135 3.21 18.55 -1.55
C ASP A 135 2.79 17.32 -2.36
N LEU A 136 1.53 16.96 -2.24
CA LEU A 136 0.96 15.84 -2.98
C LEU A 136 -0.15 16.34 -3.91
N ASP A 137 -0.05 15.96 -5.18
CA ASP A 137 -1.11 16.02 -6.18
C ASP A 137 -1.14 14.68 -6.89
N ALA A 138 -2.12 13.84 -6.54
CA ALA A 138 -2.19 12.46 -7.01
C ALA A 138 -3.63 11.95 -7.10
N LEU A 139 -3.89 11.03 -8.02
CA LEU A 139 -5.11 10.23 -8.02
C LEU A 139 -4.85 8.91 -7.31
N ALA A 140 -5.62 8.66 -6.26
CA ALA A 140 -5.55 7.47 -5.43
C ALA A 140 -6.69 6.51 -5.79
N PHE A 141 -6.33 5.34 -6.31
CA PHE A 141 -7.26 4.29 -6.72
C PHE A 141 -7.30 3.22 -5.63
N HIS A 142 -8.49 2.89 -5.17
CA HIS A 142 -8.73 1.75 -4.29
C HIS A 142 -9.35 0.61 -5.11
N LEU A 143 -8.72 -0.55 -5.09
CA LEU A 143 -8.96 -1.68 -5.99
C LEU A 143 -9.11 -2.98 -5.18
N PRO A 144 -10.31 -3.32 -4.67
CA PRO A 144 -10.54 -4.58 -3.94
C PRO A 144 -10.14 -5.81 -4.76
N TYR A 145 -9.62 -6.85 -4.11
CA TYR A 145 -9.23 -8.10 -4.80
C TYR A 145 -10.41 -8.74 -5.54
N GLY A 146 -11.60 -8.70 -4.93
CA GLY A 146 -12.81 -9.22 -5.54
C GLY A 146 -13.16 -8.57 -6.87
N LEU A 147 -12.79 -7.28 -7.06
CA LEU A 147 -13.01 -6.58 -8.32
C LEU A 147 -12.24 -7.23 -9.49
N PHE A 148 -11.00 -7.69 -9.25
CA PHE A 148 -10.22 -8.42 -10.27
C PHE A 148 -10.84 -9.76 -10.59
N SER A 149 -11.40 -10.46 -9.60
CA SER A 149 -12.12 -11.72 -9.80
C SER A 149 -13.40 -11.51 -10.62
N GLU A 150 -14.15 -10.44 -10.35
CA GLU A 150 -15.34 -10.08 -11.14
C GLU A 150 -14.95 -9.74 -12.59
N VAL A 151 -13.91 -8.93 -12.80
CA VAL A 151 -13.42 -8.57 -14.14
C VAL A 151 -12.90 -9.80 -14.88
N GLY A 152 -12.18 -10.71 -14.21
CA GLY A 152 -11.69 -11.96 -14.79
C GLY A 152 -12.81 -12.90 -15.25
N SER A 153 -14.04 -12.73 -14.73
CA SER A 153 -15.22 -13.48 -15.16
C SER A 153 -15.82 -12.98 -16.48
N ILE A 154 -15.38 -11.85 -17.03
CA ILE A 154 -15.82 -11.32 -18.32
C ILE A 154 -15.21 -12.19 -19.43
N PRO A 155 -15.98 -12.60 -20.45
CA PRO A 155 -15.45 -13.35 -21.58
C PRO A 155 -14.24 -12.66 -22.22
N HIS A 156 -13.15 -13.42 -22.40
CA HIS A 156 -11.87 -12.95 -22.96
C HIS A 156 -11.07 -11.96 -22.08
N ALA A 157 -11.49 -11.70 -20.83
CA ALA A 157 -10.65 -11.00 -19.87
C ALA A 157 -9.46 -11.87 -19.42
N PRO A 158 -8.35 -11.27 -18.95
CA PRO A 158 -7.27 -12.02 -18.33
C PRO A 158 -7.75 -12.74 -17.08
N GLU A 159 -7.09 -13.84 -16.73
CA GLU A 159 -7.34 -14.53 -15.46
C GLU A 159 -6.88 -13.65 -14.29
N ALA A 160 -7.64 -13.66 -13.18
CA ALA A 160 -7.28 -12.90 -11.99
C ALA A 160 -6.08 -13.56 -11.30
N ALA A 161 -4.96 -12.85 -11.29
CA ALA A 161 -3.72 -13.26 -10.63
C ALA A 161 -3.23 -12.14 -9.70
N PRO A 162 -2.40 -12.47 -8.68
CA PRO A 162 -1.79 -11.45 -7.84
C PRO A 162 -0.98 -10.45 -8.68
N LEU A 163 -1.08 -9.17 -8.33
CA LEU A 163 -0.36 -8.11 -9.03
C LEU A 163 1.03 -7.87 -8.41
N ARG A 164 1.98 -7.53 -9.27
CA ARG A 164 3.32 -7.09 -8.86
C ARG A 164 3.26 -5.64 -8.38
N CYS A 165 3.64 -5.41 -7.13
CA CYS A 165 3.78 -4.06 -6.57
C CYS A 165 4.87 -3.26 -7.28
N LEU A 166 4.64 -1.96 -7.42
CA LEU A 166 5.53 -1.02 -8.12
C LEU A 166 5.82 0.21 -7.26
N ARG A 167 6.98 0.81 -7.48
CA ARG A 167 7.39 2.05 -6.83
C ARG A 167 7.93 3.04 -7.87
N GLY A 168 7.07 3.94 -8.35
CA GLY A 168 7.46 5.03 -9.24
C GLY A 168 7.76 4.63 -10.69
N SER A 169 7.02 3.65 -11.22
CA SER A 169 7.11 3.29 -12.64
C SER A 169 6.30 4.28 -13.50
N GLY A 170 6.91 4.79 -14.57
CA GLY A 170 6.20 5.62 -15.56
C GLY A 170 5.15 4.79 -16.30
N GLU A 171 3.89 5.28 -16.35
CA GLU A 171 2.76 4.53 -16.87
C GLU A 171 1.84 5.40 -17.75
N ARG A 172 2.05 5.32 -19.06
CA ARG A 172 1.38 6.21 -20.03
C ARG A 172 -0.13 5.95 -20.15
N ILE A 173 -0.57 4.71 -20.03
CA ILE A 173 -1.99 4.35 -20.17
C ILE A 173 -2.76 4.82 -18.94
N ILE A 174 -2.27 4.49 -17.76
CA ILE A 174 -2.89 4.96 -16.49
C ILE A 174 -2.84 6.49 -16.39
N TRP A 175 -1.76 7.13 -16.87
CA TRP A 175 -1.69 8.58 -16.97
C TRP A 175 -2.81 9.17 -17.84
N SER A 176 -3.02 8.63 -19.05
CA SER A 176 -4.07 9.09 -19.95
C SER A 176 -5.46 8.91 -19.34
N ILE A 177 -5.69 7.79 -18.65
CA ILE A 177 -6.92 7.53 -17.89
C ILE A 177 -7.08 8.56 -16.76
N GLY A 178 -6.03 8.83 -16.00
CA GLY A 178 -6.03 9.82 -14.91
C GLY A 178 -6.38 11.21 -15.41
N CYS A 179 -5.79 11.67 -16.50
CA CYS A 179 -6.12 12.95 -17.13
C CYS A 179 -7.58 13.02 -17.58
N ALA A 180 -8.15 11.90 -18.06
CA ALA A 180 -9.57 11.83 -18.43
C ALA A 180 -10.51 11.83 -17.22
N LEU A 181 -10.06 11.37 -16.06
CA LEU A 181 -10.84 11.35 -14.82
C LEU A 181 -10.93 12.73 -14.14
N LEU A 182 -9.90 13.58 -14.25
CA LEU A 182 -9.88 14.88 -13.57
C LEU A 182 -11.12 15.75 -13.83
N PRO A 183 -11.60 15.93 -15.07
CA PRO A 183 -12.80 16.71 -15.33
C PRO A 183 -14.08 16.10 -14.77
N LEU A 184 -14.09 14.81 -14.44
CA LEU A 184 -15.27 14.14 -13.89
C LEU A 184 -15.51 14.48 -12.43
N PHE A 185 -14.46 14.84 -11.67
CA PHE A 185 -14.61 15.28 -10.27
C PHE A 185 -15.45 16.55 -10.12
N GLU A 186 -15.50 17.39 -11.16
CA GLU A 186 -16.31 18.62 -11.17
C GLU A 186 -17.76 18.38 -11.58
N ARG A 187 -18.08 17.17 -12.06
CA ARG A 187 -19.41 16.80 -12.52
C ARG A 187 -20.17 15.97 -11.48
N GLN A 188 -21.48 16.07 -11.49
CA GLN A 188 -22.36 15.26 -10.65
C GLN A 188 -23.45 14.62 -11.50
N GLY A 189 -23.90 13.42 -11.11
CA GLY A 189 -25.04 12.74 -11.70
C GLY A 189 -24.70 11.44 -12.44
N SER A 190 -25.73 10.76 -12.97
CA SER A 190 -25.64 9.44 -13.61
C SER A 190 -24.68 9.36 -14.80
N SER A 191 -24.40 10.48 -15.47
CA SER A 191 -23.45 10.52 -16.59
C SER A 191 -22.00 10.24 -16.15
N VAL A 192 -21.65 10.47 -14.88
CA VAL A 192 -20.33 10.14 -14.32
C VAL A 192 -20.22 8.62 -14.17
N ASP A 193 -21.24 7.96 -13.66
CA ASP A 193 -21.26 6.52 -13.47
C ASP A 193 -21.15 5.76 -14.80
N ASP A 194 -21.81 6.23 -15.86
CA ASP A 194 -21.75 5.65 -17.19
C ASP A 194 -20.33 5.73 -17.80
N MET A 195 -19.57 6.78 -17.47
CA MET A 195 -18.17 6.93 -17.90
C MET A 195 -17.20 6.19 -16.98
N LEU A 196 -17.44 6.21 -15.68
CA LEU A 196 -16.53 5.62 -14.68
C LEU A 196 -16.53 4.10 -14.76
N ARG A 197 -17.65 3.47 -15.09
CA ARG A 197 -17.80 2.01 -15.21
C ARG A 197 -16.82 1.38 -16.21
N PRO A 198 -16.79 1.77 -17.48
CA PRO A 198 -15.81 1.21 -18.43
C PRO A 198 -14.38 1.55 -18.09
N ILE A 199 -14.12 2.72 -17.47
CA ILE A 199 -12.78 3.11 -17.02
C ILE A 199 -12.30 2.17 -15.90
N ALA A 200 -13.14 1.87 -14.92
CA ALA A 200 -12.81 0.95 -13.84
C ALA A 200 -12.41 -0.45 -14.37
N ILE A 201 -13.21 -0.98 -15.31
CA ILE A 201 -12.92 -2.26 -15.96
C ILE A 201 -11.61 -2.18 -16.75
N ALA A 202 -11.40 -1.11 -17.52
CA ALA A 202 -10.19 -0.93 -18.31
C ALA A 202 -8.92 -0.84 -17.45
N VAL A 203 -8.97 -0.14 -16.32
CA VAL A 203 -7.88 -0.09 -15.34
C VAL A 203 -7.55 -1.50 -14.83
N CYS A 204 -8.57 -2.27 -14.41
CA CYS A 204 -8.34 -3.63 -13.91
C CYS A 204 -7.76 -4.54 -14.99
N ILE A 205 -8.31 -4.54 -16.21
CA ILE A 205 -7.80 -5.34 -17.32
C ILE A 205 -6.35 -4.96 -17.64
N HIS A 206 -6.03 -3.66 -17.68
CA HIS A 206 -4.67 -3.19 -17.94
C HIS A 206 -3.71 -3.67 -16.85
N LEU A 207 -4.09 -3.58 -15.57
CA LEU A 207 -3.27 -4.06 -14.47
C LEU A 207 -3.08 -5.58 -14.54
N MET A 208 -4.13 -6.35 -14.80
CA MET A 208 -4.05 -7.80 -14.95
C MET A 208 -3.12 -8.24 -16.08
N GLN A 209 -3.12 -7.52 -17.20
CA GLN A 209 -2.29 -7.85 -18.37
C GLN A 209 -0.82 -7.48 -18.22
N HIS A 210 -0.52 -6.36 -17.54
CA HIS A 210 0.83 -5.80 -17.54
C HIS A 210 1.54 -5.90 -16.19
N TYR A 211 0.77 -6.12 -15.12
CA TYR A 211 1.28 -6.17 -13.75
C TYR A 211 1.02 -7.50 -13.07
N GLU A 212 0.59 -8.49 -13.82
CA GLU A 212 0.54 -9.86 -13.32
C GLU A 212 1.89 -10.20 -12.68
N ARG A 213 1.84 -10.70 -11.47
CA ARG A 213 3.01 -11.30 -10.83
C ARG A 213 3.28 -12.60 -11.56
N LYS A 214 4.07 -12.54 -12.64
CA LYS A 214 4.55 -13.76 -13.29
C LYS A 214 5.29 -14.54 -12.19
N VAL A 215 4.74 -15.66 -11.80
CA VAL A 215 5.53 -16.69 -11.15
C VAL A 215 6.55 -17.06 -12.22
N PRO A 216 7.86 -16.84 -12.03
CA PRO A 216 8.84 -17.27 -13.00
C PRO A 216 8.63 -18.75 -13.24
N ASP A 217 8.74 -19.18 -14.52
CA ASP A 217 8.81 -20.59 -14.88
C ASP A 217 10.08 -21.18 -14.22
N GLY A 218 9.94 -21.73 -13.05
CA GLY A 218 10.98 -22.25 -12.17
C GLY A 218 10.74 -21.81 -10.74
N ASP A 219 10.11 -22.66 -9.95
CA ASP A 219 10.10 -22.81 -8.50
C ASP A 219 10.38 -21.61 -7.55
N GLN A 220 10.13 -20.35 -7.98
CA GLN A 220 10.28 -19.19 -7.09
C GLN A 220 9.03 -18.99 -6.25
N VAL A 221 8.93 -19.77 -5.20
CA VAL A 221 7.89 -19.63 -4.19
C VAL A 221 8.21 -18.38 -3.37
N PRO A 222 7.28 -17.38 -3.27
CA PRO A 222 7.43 -16.27 -2.34
C PRO A 222 7.67 -16.81 -0.93
N LEU A 223 8.35 -16.02 -0.10
CA LEU A 223 8.48 -16.41 1.31
C LEU A 223 7.09 -16.57 1.91
N THR A 224 6.87 -17.66 2.62
CA THR A 224 5.70 -17.78 3.48
C THR A 224 5.78 -16.72 4.58
N VAL A 225 4.65 -16.33 5.15
CA VAL A 225 4.58 -15.37 6.28
C VAL A 225 5.54 -15.78 7.40
N TRP A 226 5.66 -17.08 7.65
CA TRP A 226 6.57 -17.63 8.66
C TRP A 226 8.05 -17.47 8.27
N GLN A 227 8.42 -17.79 7.03
CA GLN A 227 9.80 -17.61 6.51
C GLN A 227 10.20 -16.14 6.49
N GLU A 228 9.31 -15.24 6.09
CA GLU A 228 9.55 -13.80 6.12
C GLU A 228 9.84 -13.31 7.56
N LYS A 229 8.99 -13.71 8.50
CA LYS A 229 9.16 -13.37 9.91
C LYS A 229 10.49 -13.88 10.45
N ASP A 230 10.78 -15.17 10.26
CA ASP A 230 12.03 -15.79 10.74
C ASP A 230 13.27 -15.14 10.13
N ALA A 231 13.24 -14.81 8.82
CA ALA A 231 14.33 -14.12 8.15
C ALA A 231 14.59 -12.74 8.76
N LYS A 232 13.52 -11.95 8.96
CA LYS A 232 13.60 -10.61 9.56
C LYS A 232 14.08 -10.66 11.02
N GLU A 233 13.56 -11.58 11.81
CA GLU A 233 13.98 -11.80 13.20
C GLU A 233 15.46 -12.21 13.26
N PHE A 234 15.87 -13.17 12.43
CA PHE A 234 17.26 -13.61 12.37
C PHE A 234 18.23 -12.48 11.99
N MET A 235 17.89 -11.67 10.97
CA MET A 235 18.69 -10.50 10.59
C MET A 235 18.74 -9.46 11.70
N THR A 236 17.65 -9.24 12.43
CA THR A 236 17.60 -8.29 13.56
C THR A 236 18.46 -8.73 14.72
N ASP A 237 18.40 -9.99 15.10
CA ASP A 237 19.15 -10.55 16.24
C ASP A 237 20.66 -10.61 15.97
N HIS A 238 21.02 -10.82 14.70
CA HIS A 238 22.40 -11.00 14.27
C HIS A 238 23.01 -9.78 13.58
N MET A 239 22.29 -8.64 13.48
CA MET A 239 22.76 -7.46 12.73
C MET A 239 24.10 -6.91 13.18
N LYS A 240 24.48 -7.10 14.47
CA LYS A 240 25.78 -6.70 15.04
C LYS A 240 26.95 -7.53 14.54
N LYS A 241 26.68 -8.72 14.06
CA LYS A 241 27.66 -9.60 13.44
C LYS A 241 27.59 -9.42 11.92
N SER A 242 28.62 -9.83 11.22
CA SER A 242 28.60 -9.87 9.75
C SER A 242 27.67 -10.99 9.27
N VAL A 243 26.35 -10.79 9.42
CA VAL A 243 25.36 -11.75 8.93
C VAL A 243 25.41 -11.76 7.40
N THR A 244 25.60 -12.92 6.81
CA THR A 244 25.56 -13.11 5.37
C THR A 244 24.17 -13.54 4.92
N ILE A 245 23.83 -13.20 3.69
CA ILE A 245 22.53 -13.61 3.11
C ILE A 245 22.42 -15.14 3.04
N ALA A 246 23.55 -15.83 2.85
CA ALA A 246 23.58 -17.29 2.87
C ALA A 246 23.16 -17.87 4.23
N GLU A 247 23.55 -17.26 5.34
CA GLU A 247 23.13 -17.67 6.69
C GLU A 247 21.63 -17.43 6.91
N VAL A 248 21.11 -16.29 6.43
CA VAL A 248 19.67 -16.00 6.51
C VAL A 248 18.87 -17.00 5.67
N ALA A 249 19.32 -17.27 4.44
CA ALA A 249 18.68 -18.24 3.55
C ALA A 249 18.68 -19.65 4.16
N ALA A 250 19.80 -20.09 4.70
CA ALA A 250 19.90 -21.37 5.38
C ALA A 250 18.95 -21.48 6.59
N LYS A 251 18.74 -20.38 7.34
CA LYS A 251 17.81 -20.33 8.48
C LYS A 251 16.37 -20.62 8.06
N VAL A 252 15.96 -20.17 6.87
CA VAL A 252 14.61 -20.39 6.34
C VAL A 252 14.53 -21.57 5.37
N GLY A 253 15.60 -22.37 5.26
CA GLY A 253 15.63 -23.60 4.47
C GLY A 253 15.72 -23.38 2.96
N MET A 254 16.33 -22.28 2.51
CA MET A 254 16.44 -21.90 1.10
C MET A 254 17.89 -21.78 0.63
N LEU A 255 18.13 -21.87 -0.68
CA LEU A 255 19.39 -21.47 -1.28
C LEU A 255 19.49 -19.93 -1.27
N ALA A 256 20.72 -19.39 -1.23
CA ALA A 256 20.90 -17.94 -1.13
C ALA A 256 20.32 -17.18 -2.32
N SER A 257 20.45 -17.70 -3.55
CA SER A 257 19.85 -17.12 -4.76
C SER A 257 18.32 -17.02 -4.65
N ASP A 258 17.68 -18.13 -4.30
CA ASP A 258 16.24 -18.27 -4.24
C ASP A 258 15.65 -17.39 -3.13
N PHE A 259 16.38 -17.31 -1.99
CA PHE A 259 16.02 -16.44 -0.88
C PHE A 259 16.05 -14.95 -1.28
N VAL A 260 17.11 -14.47 -1.98
CA VAL A 260 17.22 -13.07 -2.41
C VAL A 260 16.02 -12.70 -3.29
N GLU A 261 15.65 -13.55 -4.23
CA GLU A 261 14.54 -13.31 -5.13
C GLU A 261 13.20 -13.39 -4.40
N ALA A 262 12.98 -14.45 -3.60
CA ALA A 262 11.76 -14.62 -2.82
C ALA A 262 11.57 -13.49 -1.80
N PHE A 263 12.63 -13.08 -1.09
CA PHE A 263 12.59 -11.98 -0.14
C PHE A 263 12.29 -10.64 -0.84
N SER A 264 12.99 -10.35 -1.95
CA SER A 264 12.77 -9.13 -2.72
C SER A 264 11.36 -9.05 -3.29
N SER A 265 10.83 -10.19 -3.73
CA SER A 265 9.47 -10.33 -4.23
C SER A 265 8.43 -10.13 -3.11
N THR A 266 8.69 -10.63 -1.89
CA THR A 266 7.76 -10.56 -0.76
C THR A 266 7.84 -9.21 -0.05
N VAL A 267 9.06 -8.71 0.25
CA VAL A 267 9.29 -7.51 1.06
C VAL A 267 9.40 -6.24 0.20
N GLY A 268 9.59 -6.37 -1.12
CA GLY A 268 9.69 -5.25 -2.05
C GLY A 268 11.08 -4.62 -2.15
N ILE A 269 12.06 -5.06 -1.36
CA ILE A 269 13.46 -4.63 -1.38
C ILE A 269 14.39 -5.83 -1.17
N ALA A 270 15.62 -5.73 -1.67
CA ALA A 270 16.63 -6.79 -1.47
C ALA A 270 16.98 -6.97 0.02
N PRO A 271 17.30 -8.21 0.48
CA PRO A 271 17.59 -8.48 1.88
C PRO A 271 18.80 -7.69 2.40
N GLU A 272 19.81 -7.44 1.56
CA GLU A 272 20.96 -6.58 1.90
C GLU A 272 20.53 -5.14 2.15
N GLN A 273 19.61 -4.64 1.33
CA GLN A 273 19.06 -3.29 1.49
C GLN A 273 18.21 -3.18 2.76
N TRP A 274 17.42 -4.22 3.05
CA TRP A 274 16.65 -4.29 4.28
C TRP A 274 17.54 -4.29 5.52
N LEU A 275 18.62 -5.08 5.52
CA LEU A 275 19.62 -5.11 6.61
C LEU A 275 20.34 -3.77 6.78
N ALA A 276 20.67 -3.09 5.68
CA ALA A 276 21.27 -1.75 5.71
C ALA A 276 20.34 -0.71 6.35
N LEU A 277 19.04 -0.74 6.02
CA LEU A 277 18.03 0.12 6.63
C LEU A 277 17.91 -0.13 8.14
N LEU A 278 17.86 -1.39 8.55
CA LEU A 278 17.82 -1.78 9.96
C LEU A 278 19.04 -1.25 10.74
N ARG A 279 20.24 -1.37 10.18
CA ARG A 279 21.50 -0.87 10.78
C ARG A 279 21.50 0.64 10.91
N VAL A 280 21.02 1.35 9.89
CA VAL A 280 20.92 2.82 9.90
C VAL A 280 19.89 3.29 10.95
N ASP A 281 18.76 2.62 11.05
CA ASP A 281 17.75 2.95 12.07
C ASP A 281 18.29 2.78 13.48
N ARG A 282 18.99 1.67 13.72
CA ARG A 282 19.66 1.46 15.00
C ARG A 282 20.77 2.49 15.28
N ALA A 283 21.48 2.94 14.23
CA ALA A 283 22.48 3.98 14.36
C ALA A 283 21.88 5.33 14.78
N LYS A 284 20.67 5.66 14.29
CA LYS A 284 19.98 6.89 14.73
C LYS A 284 19.74 6.91 16.24
N ASP A 285 19.44 5.77 16.86
CA ASP A 285 19.30 5.66 18.31
C ASP A 285 20.62 5.91 19.03
N TYR A 286 21.70 5.28 18.55
CA TYR A 286 23.03 5.48 19.15
C TYR A 286 23.58 6.88 18.91
N LEU A 287 23.23 7.57 17.85
CA LEU A 287 23.62 8.96 17.58
C LEU A 287 23.10 9.95 18.63
N ARG A 288 22.07 9.60 19.36
CA ARG A 288 21.55 10.39 20.50
C ARG A 288 22.51 10.38 21.70
N ASP A 289 23.39 9.38 21.83
CA ASP A 289 24.42 9.36 22.86
C ASP A 289 25.70 10.04 22.36
N ARG A 290 25.99 11.25 22.91
CA ARG A 290 27.20 12.05 22.56
C ARG A 290 28.52 11.38 22.96
N ARG A 291 28.49 10.41 23.86
CA ARG A 291 29.70 9.73 24.35
C ARG A 291 30.24 8.73 23.32
N LEU A 292 29.37 8.24 22.44
CA LEU A 292 29.77 7.27 21.44
C LEU A 292 30.44 7.95 20.24
N THR A 293 31.59 7.43 19.86
CA THR A 293 32.30 7.80 18.61
C THR A 293 31.57 7.22 17.39
N MET A 294 31.83 7.74 16.20
CA MET A 294 31.26 7.21 14.96
C MET A 294 31.74 5.76 14.70
N ALA A 295 33.02 5.46 15.00
CA ALA A 295 33.56 4.12 14.91
C ALA A 295 32.87 3.11 15.87
N GLU A 296 32.59 3.52 17.10
CA GLU A 296 31.85 2.66 18.05
C GLU A 296 30.41 2.42 17.60
N ILE A 297 29.74 3.42 17.03
CA ILE A 297 28.40 3.27 16.48
C ILE A 297 28.41 2.32 15.28
N ALA A 298 29.35 2.52 14.35
CA ALA A 298 29.53 1.63 13.22
C ALA A 298 29.67 0.15 13.65
N ALA A 299 30.58 -0.11 14.61
CA ALA A 299 30.76 -1.44 15.13
C ALA A 299 29.53 -2.02 15.83
N ARG A 300 28.82 -1.24 16.62
CA ARG A 300 27.58 -1.67 17.33
C ARG A 300 26.41 -1.95 16.38
N CYS A 301 26.41 -1.31 15.22
CA CYS A 301 25.41 -1.52 14.18
C CYS A 301 25.79 -2.58 13.15
N GLY A 302 26.99 -3.19 13.26
CA GLY A 302 27.46 -4.27 12.39
C GLY A 302 27.97 -3.80 11.03
N PHE A 303 28.44 -2.55 10.92
CA PHE A 303 29.23 -2.08 9.78
C PHE A 303 30.68 -2.55 9.90
N ALA A 304 31.34 -2.81 8.77
CA ALA A 304 32.72 -3.26 8.75
C ALA A 304 33.68 -2.18 9.28
N ASP A 305 33.38 -0.92 8.95
CA ASP A 305 34.15 0.25 9.38
C ASP A 305 33.32 1.52 9.38
N GLU A 306 33.91 2.62 9.84
CA GLU A 306 33.27 3.94 9.88
C GLU A 306 32.99 4.50 8.46
N LEU A 307 33.80 4.15 7.47
CA LEU A 307 33.60 4.60 6.09
C LEU A 307 32.33 4.00 5.49
N GLN A 308 32.15 2.68 5.62
CA GLN A 308 30.96 1.98 5.20
C GLN A 308 29.70 2.52 5.92
N PHE A 309 29.84 2.79 7.21
CA PHE A 309 28.76 3.41 8.00
C PHE A 309 28.36 4.79 7.45
N ASN A 310 29.33 5.68 7.26
CA ASN A 310 29.09 7.04 6.77
C ASN A 310 28.45 7.02 5.39
N ASP A 311 28.98 6.22 4.45
CA ASP A 311 28.44 6.11 3.09
C ASP A 311 27.03 5.51 3.07
N THR A 312 26.79 4.45 3.84
CA THR A 312 25.47 3.84 3.91
C THR A 312 24.45 4.78 4.57
N PHE A 313 24.83 5.44 5.66
CA PHE A 313 23.96 6.38 6.37
C PHE A 313 23.61 7.59 5.47
N LEU A 314 24.60 8.16 4.78
CA LEU A 314 24.40 9.27 3.84
C LEU A 314 23.47 8.87 2.70
N ARG A 315 23.67 7.69 2.09
CA ARG A 315 22.78 7.18 1.03
C ARG A 315 21.35 6.98 1.50
N GLN A 316 21.15 6.56 2.76
CA GLN A 316 19.84 6.25 3.30
C GLN A 316 19.10 7.46 3.87
N THR A 317 19.81 8.47 4.36
CA THR A 317 19.20 9.61 5.08
C THR A 317 19.41 10.97 4.39
N GLY A 318 20.27 11.02 3.36
CA GLY A 318 20.62 12.28 2.68
C GLY A 318 21.61 13.15 3.44
N MET A 319 22.05 12.77 4.64
CA MET A 319 23.02 13.53 5.45
C MET A 319 24.01 12.61 6.16
N THR A 320 25.18 13.17 6.54
CA THR A 320 26.16 12.38 7.27
C THR A 320 25.70 12.08 8.70
N PRO A 321 26.19 10.99 9.35
CA PRO A 321 25.86 10.72 10.75
C PRO A 321 26.27 11.88 11.69
N GLY A 322 27.35 12.59 11.36
CA GLY A 322 27.80 13.77 12.10
C GLY A 322 26.84 14.95 11.99
N ASP A 323 26.32 15.21 10.78
CA ASP A 323 25.31 16.25 10.56
C ASP A 323 23.99 15.89 11.24
N TRP A 324 23.55 14.63 11.11
CA TRP A 324 22.39 14.11 11.81
C TRP A 324 22.48 14.34 13.31
N ARG A 325 23.61 13.98 13.94
CA ARG A 325 23.85 14.19 15.37
C ARG A 325 23.80 15.67 15.72
N ARG A 326 24.38 16.56 14.91
CA ARG A 326 24.30 18.01 15.15
C ARG A 326 22.86 18.51 15.11
N GLY A 327 22.07 18.07 14.14
CA GLY A 327 20.66 18.47 13.98
C GLY A 327 19.73 18.01 15.12
N LEU A 328 20.10 16.99 15.89
CA LEU A 328 19.32 16.56 17.06
C LEU A 328 19.38 17.52 18.24
N TYR A 329 20.30 18.49 18.24
CA TYR A 329 20.58 19.35 19.39
C TYR A 329 20.51 20.85 19.04
N HIS A 330 19.99 21.16 17.87
CA HIS A 330 19.58 22.51 17.46
C HIS A 330 18.06 22.56 17.33
#